data_772a1ad7a66847681281516aa5d9b334
#
_entry.id   772a1ad7a66847681281516aa5d9b334
#
_cell.length_a   1.000
_cell.length_b   1.000
_cell.length_c   1.000
_cell.angle_alpha   90.00
_cell.angle_beta   90.00
_cell.angle_gamma   90.00
#
_symmetry.space_group_name_H-M   'P 1'
#
loop_
_entity.id
_entity.type
_entity.pdbx_description
1 polymer ?
#
loop_
_entity_poly.entity_id
_entity_poly.type
_entity_poly.pdbx_seq_one_letter_code
_entity_poly.pdbx_strand_id
1 'polypeptide(L)'
;PRDIFYYVNQWGPAYEADKAIEYIQTQKGNKQPFALVVSMNPPHTGYELVPDKYKAIYKDIDVEALCAHRPDIPAKGTEMGNYFRNNIRNYYACITGVDEQVGRIIETLKSNGLFENTIVVFTSDHGICMGAHNNAGKDIFYEESMRIPMIISWPAKIKPRQDDHLMIAFADLYPSLLSLMGFRKEIPETVQTFDLSRHILGKSKKEVVQPYYYVQFDNHATGYRGLRTSTHTFAVHATNGKIDETVLYDRTKDPYQMDNIAGQSPRLVRQFNKQLKAWLLHTNDSFAHYLETVTK
;
A
#
# COMPACT_ATOMS: atom_id res chain seq x y z
N PRO A 1 19.04 11.99 -21.63
CA PRO A 1 18.39 11.17 -22.62
C PRO A 1 17.33 10.33 -21.92
N ARG A 2 16.08 10.71 -22.11
CA ARG A 2 14.94 9.90 -21.74
C ARG A 2 14.85 8.82 -22.80
N ASP A 3 14.47 7.59 -22.41
CA ASP A 3 14.03 6.53 -23.33
C ASP A 3 15.13 5.65 -23.97
N ILE A 4 16.20 5.35 -23.25
CA ILE A 4 17.02 4.20 -23.61
C ILE A 4 16.45 3.00 -22.86
N PHE A 5 15.55 2.26 -23.53
CA PHE A 5 15.15 0.94 -23.06
C PHE A 5 16.23 -0.06 -23.46
N TYR A 6 16.63 -0.90 -22.50
CA TYR A 6 17.49 -2.03 -22.77
C TYR A 6 16.88 -3.28 -22.12
N TYR A 7 17.05 -4.39 -22.81
CA TYR A 7 16.58 -5.66 -22.30
C TYR A 7 17.73 -6.36 -21.57
N VAL A 8 17.43 -6.93 -20.41
CA VAL A 8 18.34 -7.78 -19.68
C VAL A 8 17.85 -9.22 -19.73
N ASN A 9 18.76 -10.16 -19.88
CA ASN A 9 18.44 -11.59 -19.88
C ASN A 9 18.42 -12.14 -18.44
N GLN A 10 17.68 -11.43 -17.57
CA GLN A 10 17.57 -11.73 -16.15
C GLN A 10 16.18 -11.27 -15.66
N TRP A 11 15.63 -11.94 -14.66
CA TRP A 11 14.40 -11.49 -14.02
C TRP A 11 14.62 -10.12 -13.36
N GLY A 12 13.72 -9.15 -13.61
CA GLY A 12 13.88 -7.74 -13.23
C GLY A 12 14.32 -7.54 -11.78
N PRO A 13 13.60 -8.09 -10.75
CA PRO A 13 14.00 -7.93 -9.36
C PRO A 13 15.41 -8.45 -9.03
N ALA A 14 15.86 -9.51 -9.68
CA ALA A 14 17.22 -10.01 -9.47
C ALA A 14 18.25 -9.02 -10.05
N TYR A 15 18.00 -8.46 -11.22
CA TYR A 15 18.83 -7.43 -11.83
C TYR A 15 18.87 -6.15 -10.98
N GLU A 16 17.71 -5.68 -10.54
CA GLU A 16 17.57 -4.48 -9.69
C GLU A 16 18.30 -4.66 -8.35
N ALA A 17 18.20 -5.86 -7.75
CA ALA A 17 18.95 -6.19 -6.55
C ALA A 17 20.47 -6.21 -6.80
N ASP A 18 20.94 -6.76 -7.93
CA ASP A 18 22.35 -6.74 -8.28
C ASP A 18 22.86 -5.30 -8.40
N LYS A 19 22.11 -4.40 -9.03
CA LYS A 19 22.47 -2.97 -9.12
C LYS A 19 22.46 -2.26 -7.78
N ALA A 20 21.51 -2.59 -6.92
CA ALA A 20 21.46 -2.07 -5.54
C ALA A 20 22.69 -2.55 -4.74
N ILE A 21 23.04 -3.83 -4.87
CA ILE A 21 24.20 -4.42 -4.20
C ILE A 21 25.51 -3.80 -4.68
N GLU A 22 25.71 -3.66 -5.99
CA GLU A 22 26.86 -2.96 -6.57
C GLU A 22 27.00 -1.55 -5.97
N TYR A 23 25.90 -0.79 -5.91
CA TYR A 23 25.90 0.56 -5.34
C TYR A 23 26.24 0.55 -3.84
N ILE A 24 25.60 -0.30 -3.03
CA ILE A 24 25.85 -0.40 -1.58
C ILE A 24 27.32 -0.74 -1.30
N GLN A 25 27.93 -1.61 -2.09
CA GLN A 25 29.35 -1.96 -1.94
C GLN A 25 30.26 -0.75 -2.12
N THR A 26 29.92 0.20 -3.00
CA THR A 26 30.68 1.45 -3.17
C THR A 26 30.57 2.39 -1.98
N GLN A 27 29.58 2.20 -1.11
CA GLN A 27 29.36 3.04 0.07
C GLN A 27 30.17 2.60 1.29
N LYS A 28 30.82 1.45 1.24
CA LYS A 28 31.68 0.97 2.33
C LYS A 28 32.81 1.96 2.62
N GLY A 29 32.86 2.48 3.85
CA GLY A 29 33.86 3.47 4.25
C GLY A 29 33.60 4.89 3.76
N ASN A 30 32.53 5.13 3.00
CA ASN A 30 32.13 6.49 2.63
C ASN A 30 31.59 7.24 3.86
N LYS A 31 32.02 8.48 4.04
CA LYS A 31 31.59 9.34 5.15
C LYS A 31 30.28 10.09 4.83
N GLN A 32 29.92 10.17 3.58
CA GLN A 32 28.68 10.83 3.19
C GLN A 32 27.49 9.87 3.27
N PRO A 33 26.34 10.32 3.77
CA PRO A 33 25.14 9.49 3.75
C PRO A 33 24.65 9.30 2.31
N PHE A 34 23.93 8.21 2.09
CA PHE A 34 23.28 7.94 0.81
C PHE A 34 21.78 7.70 0.98
N ALA A 35 21.04 7.86 -0.09
CA ALA A 35 19.66 7.42 -0.23
C ALA A 35 19.56 6.53 -1.48
N LEU A 36 18.89 5.41 -1.35
CA LEU A 36 18.67 4.45 -2.44
C LEU A 36 17.22 4.02 -2.44
N VAL A 37 16.58 4.11 -3.59
CA VAL A 37 15.25 3.56 -3.84
C VAL A 37 15.41 2.41 -4.84
N VAL A 38 14.90 1.24 -4.46
CA VAL A 38 14.87 0.04 -5.32
C VAL A 38 13.41 -0.25 -5.63
N SER A 39 13.00 -0.02 -6.87
CA SER A 39 11.62 -0.19 -7.32
C SER A 39 11.51 -1.46 -8.14
N MET A 40 10.95 -2.51 -7.56
CA MET A 40 10.74 -3.80 -8.20
C MET A 40 9.31 -3.89 -8.74
N ASN A 41 9.16 -4.20 -10.05
CA ASN A 41 7.85 -4.27 -10.67
C ASN A 41 6.96 -5.41 -10.12
N PRO A 42 7.42 -6.65 -9.89
CA PRO A 42 6.60 -7.69 -9.29
C PRO A 42 6.20 -7.36 -7.84
N PRO A 43 4.99 -7.77 -7.41
CA PRO A 43 4.09 -8.73 -8.07
C PRO A 43 3.03 -8.09 -9.02
N HIS A 44 3.38 -7.07 -9.79
CA HIS A 44 2.53 -6.56 -10.88
C HIS A 44 2.27 -7.65 -11.94
N THR A 45 1.27 -7.48 -12.79
CA THR A 45 0.91 -8.41 -13.87
C THR A 45 2.13 -8.79 -14.75
N GLY A 46 2.06 -9.99 -15.32
CA GLY A 46 3.21 -10.68 -15.91
C GLY A 46 3.70 -11.79 -14.97
N TYR A 47 2.78 -12.31 -14.13
CA TYR A 47 3.08 -13.31 -13.09
C TYR A 47 3.76 -14.56 -13.63
N GLU A 48 3.52 -14.92 -14.89
CA GLU A 48 4.12 -16.06 -15.59
C GLU A 48 5.63 -15.90 -15.80
N LEU A 49 6.16 -14.66 -15.77
CA LEU A 49 7.57 -14.36 -15.97
C LEU A 49 8.45 -14.66 -14.75
N VAL A 50 7.84 -14.99 -13.61
CA VAL A 50 8.60 -15.36 -12.41
C VAL A 50 9.40 -16.63 -12.65
N PRO A 51 10.67 -16.73 -12.18
CA PRO A 51 11.51 -17.92 -12.36
C PRO A 51 10.88 -19.20 -11.81
N ASP A 52 11.09 -20.31 -12.50
CA ASP A 52 10.50 -21.61 -12.19
C ASP A 52 10.84 -22.14 -10.80
N LYS A 53 12.00 -21.76 -10.25
CA LYS A 53 12.38 -22.13 -8.88
C LYS A 53 11.38 -21.63 -7.84
N TYR A 54 10.75 -20.46 -8.07
CA TYR A 54 9.73 -19.90 -7.18
C TYR A 54 8.35 -20.51 -7.46
N LYS A 55 8.01 -20.77 -8.74
CA LYS A 55 6.76 -21.47 -9.11
C LYS A 55 6.68 -22.85 -8.47
N ALA A 56 7.81 -23.56 -8.43
CA ALA A 56 7.90 -24.90 -7.85
C ALA A 56 7.47 -24.95 -6.37
N ILE A 57 7.66 -23.86 -5.61
CA ILE A 57 7.25 -23.77 -4.20
C ILE A 57 5.73 -23.86 -4.07
N TYR A 58 5.00 -23.32 -5.04
CA TYR A 58 3.54 -23.13 -4.98
C TYR A 58 2.74 -24.07 -5.89
N LYS A 59 3.41 -25.01 -6.59
CA LYS A 59 2.77 -25.90 -7.58
C LYS A 59 1.63 -26.73 -6.98
N ASP A 60 1.79 -27.18 -5.74
CA ASP A 60 0.87 -28.11 -5.07
C ASP A 60 -0.11 -27.40 -4.10
N ILE A 61 -0.17 -26.06 -4.09
CA ILE A 61 -1.15 -25.34 -3.28
C ILE A 61 -2.56 -25.66 -3.75
N ASP A 62 -3.42 -26.04 -2.80
CA ASP A 62 -4.85 -26.18 -3.04
C ASP A 62 -5.49 -24.78 -3.10
N VAL A 63 -5.75 -24.33 -4.32
CA VAL A 63 -6.35 -23.01 -4.57
C VAL A 63 -7.81 -22.96 -4.12
N GLU A 64 -8.54 -24.09 -4.17
CA GLU A 64 -9.92 -24.11 -3.69
C GLU A 64 -9.98 -23.97 -2.17
N ALA A 65 -9.03 -24.56 -1.46
CA ALA A 65 -8.89 -24.35 -0.02
C ALA A 65 -8.59 -22.87 0.33
N LEU A 66 -7.78 -22.17 -0.48
CA LEU A 66 -7.58 -20.71 -0.33
C LEU A 66 -8.88 -19.92 -0.53
N CYS A 67 -9.72 -20.34 -1.48
CA CYS A 67 -10.99 -19.67 -1.78
C CYS A 67 -12.08 -19.98 -0.73
N ALA A 68 -12.00 -21.08 0.00
CA ALA A 68 -13.06 -21.58 0.87
C ALA A 68 -13.51 -20.59 1.96
N HIS A 69 -12.62 -19.69 2.38
CA HIS A 69 -12.86 -18.68 3.43
C HIS A 69 -12.83 -17.24 2.89
N ARG A 70 -12.89 -17.08 1.55
CA ARG A 70 -12.81 -15.80 0.87
C ARG A 70 -14.11 -15.54 0.07
N PRO A 71 -15.15 -15.01 0.72
CA PRO A 71 -16.43 -14.72 0.06
C PRO A 71 -16.31 -13.65 -1.03
N ASP A 72 -15.28 -12.83 -0.98
CA ASP A 72 -14.91 -11.80 -1.95
C ASP A 72 -14.36 -12.39 -3.26
N ILE A 73 -13.90 -13.65 -3.27
CA ILE A 73 -13.45 -14.33 -4.48
C ILE A 73 -14.65 -14.95 -5.21
N PRO A 74 -14.93 -14.53 -6.45
CA PRO A 74 -16.05 -15.06 -7.21
C PRO A 74 -15.95 -16.58 -7.46
N ALA A 75 -17.10 -17.18 -7.73
CA ALA A 75 -17.19 -18.62 -7.95
C ALA A 75 -16.31 -19.09 -9.12
N LYS A 76 -15.84 -20.34 -9.02
CA LYS A 76 -15.17 -21.01 -10.13
C LYS A 76 -16.10 -21.05 -11.34
N GLY A 77 -15.56 -20.80 -12.53
CA GLY A 77 -16.32 -20.72 -13.79
C GLY A 77 -16.69 -19.28 -14.18
N THR A 78 -16.68 -18.33 -13.26
CA THR A 78 -16.80 -16.91 -13.59
C THR A 78 -15.44 -16.37 -14.08
N GLU A 79 -15.44 -15.26 -14.82
CA GLU A 79 -14.24 -14.63 -15.34
C GLU A 79 -13.24 -14.31 -14.23
N MET A 80 -13.66 -13.56 -13.23
CA MET A 80 -12.78 -13.12 -12.14
C MET A 80 -12.44 -14.25 -11.16
N GLY A 81 -13.36 -15.19 -10.95
CA GLY A 81 -13.08 -16.41 -10.17
C GLY A 81 -12.02 -17.28 -10.81
N ASN A 82 -12.02 -17.40 -12.14
CA ASN A 82 -10.98 -18.10 -12.89
C ASN A 82 -9.68 -17.29 -12.94
N TYR A 83 -9.78 -15.96 -13.08
CA TYR A 83 -8.60 -15.07 -13.05
C TYR A 83 -7.81 -15.25 -11.77
N PHE A 84 -8.45 -15.21 -10.60
CA PHE A 84 -7.80 -15.49 -9.31
C PHE A 84 -7.11 -16.86 -9.31
N ARG A 85 -7.84 -17.90 -9.65
CA ARG A 85 -7.36 -19.29 -9.59
C ARG A 85 -6.18 -19.58 -10.51
N ASN A 86 -6.17 -18.93 -11.67
CA ASN A 86 -5.10 -19.11 -12.66
C ASN A 86 -3.81 -18.37 -12.26
N ASN A 87 -3.90 -17.29 -11.48
CA ASN A 87 -2.76 -16.40 -11.23
C ASN A 87 -2.19 -16.48 -9.82
N ILE A 88 -2.98 -16.89 -8.81
CA ILE A 88 -2.58 -16.76 -7.39
C ILE A 88 -1.27 -17.50 -7.05
N ARG A 89 -1.01 -18.67 -7.63
CA ARG A 89 0.24 -19.40 -7.39
C ARG A 89 1.46 -18.61 -7.87
N ASN A 90 1.38 -18.08 -9.08
CA ASN A 90 2.46 -17.27 -9.65
C ASN A 90 2.61 -15.93 -8.94
N TYR A 91 1.51 -15.35 -8.46
CA TYR A 91 1.55 -14.15 -7.62
C TYR A 91 2.33 -14.39 -6.32
N TYR A 92 2.08 -15.48 -5.62
CA TYR A 92 2.85 -15.86 -4.44
C TYR A 92 4.32 -16.15 -4.79
N ALA A 93 4.56 -16.78 -5.93
CA ALA A 93 5.92 -17.02 -6.42
C ALA A 93 6.67 -15.69 -6.69
N CYS A 94 6.01 -14.69 -7.25
CA CYS A 94 6.57 -13.33 -7.42
C CYS A 94 6.95 -12.71 -6.08
N ILE A 95 6.06 -12.77 -5.08
CA ILE A 95 6.32 -12.23 -3.74
C ILE A 95 7.54 -12.91 -3.11
N THR A 96 7.61 -14.25 -3.16
CA THR A 96 8.77 -15.00 -2.63
C THR A 96 10.06 -14.63 -3.36
N GLY A 97 9.96 -14.45 -4.67
CA GLY A 97 11.13 -14.04 -5.47
C GLY A 97 11.62 -12.64 -5.09
N VAL A 98 10.73 -11.68 -4.88
CA VAL A 98 11.06 -10.32 -4.41
C VAL A 98 11.65 -10.37 -3.00
N ASP A 99 11.07 -11.16 -2.09
CA ASP A 99 11.57 -11.32 -0.72
C ASP A 99 13.01 -11.84 -0.69
N GLU A 100 13.34 -12.83 -1.53
CA GLU A 100 14.73 -13.31 -1.67
C GLU A 100 15.67 -12.17 -2.10
N GLN A 101 15.25 -11.32 -3.04
CA GLN A 101 16.10 -10.22 -3.51
C GLN A 101 16.27 -9.13 -2.43
N VAL A 102 15.22 -8.81 -1.70
CA VAL A 102 15.31 -7.93 -0.53
C VAL A 102 16.26 -8.50 0.52
N GLY A 103 16.17 -9.79 0.80
CA GLY A 103 17.12 -10.49 1.68
C GLY A 103 18.58 -10.31 1.26
N ARG A 104 18.90 -10.42 -0.04
CA ARG A 104 20.25 -10.20 -0.58
C ARG A 104 20.75 -8.77 -0.33
N ILE A 105 19.88 -7.78 -0.51
CA ILE A 105 20.21 -6.37 -0.24
C ILE A 105 20.51 -6.16 1.24
N ILE A 106 19.66 -6.69 2.14
CA ILE A 106 19.83 -6.61 3.59
C ILE A 106 21.15 -7.27 4.05
N GLU A 107 21.46 -8.46 3.55
CA GLU A 107 22.73 -9.15 3.87
C GLU A 107 23.95 -8.36 3.37
N THR A 108 23.82 -7.66 2.24
CA THR A 108 24.87 -6.76 1.74
C THR A 108 25.08 -5.56 2.67
N LEU A 109 24.01 -4.94 3.17
CA LEU A 109 24.12 -3.86 4.16
C LEU A 109 24.83 -4.36 5.44
N LYS A 110 24.46 -5.55 5.94
CA LYS A 110 25.05 -6.14 7.14
C LYS A 110 26.54 -6.45 6.94
N SER A 111 26.89 -7.13 5.86
CA SER A 111 28.28 -7.55 5.58
C SER A 111 29.21 -6.36 5.32
N ASN A 112 28.67 -5.20 4.93
CA ASN A 112 29.44 -3.97 4.78
C ASN A 112 29.42 -3.07 6.04
N GLY A 113 28.77 -3.50 7.14
CA GLY A 113 28.68 -2.74 8.40
C GLY A 113 27.81 -1.49 8.32
N LEU A 114 26.89 -1.43 7.32
CA LEU A 114 26.03 -0.27 7.08
C LEU A 114 24.65 -0.42 7.72
N PHE A 115 24.21 -1.65 7.98
CA PHE A 115 22.82 -1.95 8.38
C PHE A 115 22.37 -1.26 9.66
N GLU A 116 23.24 -1.22 10.68
CA GLU A 116 22.90 -0.62 11.99
C GLU A 116 22.48 0.85 11.88
N ASN A 117 23.10 1.61 10.98
CA ASN A 117 22.82 3.03 10.77
C ASN A 117 22.09 3.33 9.44
N THR A 118 21.38 2.37 8.91
CA THR A 118 20.53 2.55 7.72
C THR A 118 19.06 2.45 8.11
N ILE A 119 18.25 3.43 7.67
CA ILE A 119 16.79 3.32 7.70
C ILE A 119 16.39 2.51 6.48
N VAL A 120 15.86 1.31 6.70
CA VAL A 120 15.32 0.47 5.65
C VAL A 120 13.79 0.54 5.70
N VAL A 121 13.17 0.89 4.59
CA VAL A 121 11.71 0.90 4.42
C VAL A 121 11.35 -0.12 3.34
N PHE A 122 10.50 -1.09 3.69
CA PHE A 122 9.89 -1.99 2.74
C PHE A 122 8.40 -1.71 2.67
N THR A 123 7.91 -1.39 1.49
CA THR A 123 6.51 -1.07 1.23
C THR A 123 6.15 -1.29 -0.24
N SER A 124 4.90 -1.01 -0.60
CA SER A 124 4.40 -0.98 -1.97
C SER A 124 3.68 0.35 -2.23
N ASP A 125 3.44 0.69 -3.48
CA ASP A 125 2.64 1.85 -3.90
C ASP A 125 1.14 1.60 -3.65
N HIS A 126 0.62 0.42 -4.00
CA HIS A 126 -0.76 -0.03 -3.82
C HIS A 126 -0.83 -1.55 -3.78
N GLY A 127 -2.01 -2.09 -3.49
CA GLY A 127 -2.31 -3.51 -3.59
C GLY A 127 -2.92 -3.89 -4.96
N ILE A 128 -3.59 -5.04 -5.00
CA ILE A 128 -4.31 -5.54 -6.19
C ILE A 128 -5.44 -6.47 -5.77
N CYS A 129 -6.63 -6.31 -6.36
CA CYS A 129 -7.79 -7.15 -6.05
C CYS A 129 -7.64 -8.58 -6.60
N MET A 130 -6.94 -8.77 -7.70
CA MET A 130 -6.68 -10.08 -8.29
C MET A 130 -7.93 -10.94 -8.51
N GLY A 131 -9.06 -10.35 -8.87
CA GLY A 131 -10.34 -11.02 -9.04
C GLY A 131 -11.27 -10.91 -7.84
N ALA A 132 -10.79 -10.56 -6.64
CA ALA A 132 -11.63 -10.25 -5.50
C ALA A 132 -12.59 -9.09 -5.83
N HIS A 133 -13.79 -9.13 -5.26
CA HIS A 133 -14.84 -8.16 -5.54
C HIS A 133 -15.16 -7.99 -7.03
N ASN A 134 -14.98 -9.06 -7.81
CA ASN A 134 -15.15 -9.05 -9.26
C ASN A 134 -14.24 -8.02 -9.98
N ASN A 135 -13.06 -7.70 -9.42
CA ASN A 135 -12.11 -6.73 -9.93
C ASN A 135 -10.72 -7.36 -10.11
N ALA A 136 -10.18 -7.35 -11.32
CA ALA A 136 -8.83 -7.85 -11.59
C ALA A 136 -7.73 -6.88 -11.13
N GLY A 137 -8.05 -5.58 -11.08
CA GLY A 137 -7.11 -4.48 -10.90
C GLY A 137 -7.04 -3.92 -9.49
N LYS A 138 -7.00 -2.63 -9.44
CA LYS A 138 -6.83 -1.75 -8.29
C LYS A 138 -7.69 -0.50 -8.48
N ASP A 139 -7.35 0.61 -7.83
CA ASP A 139 -8.06 1.90 -7.94
C ASP A 139 -9.48 1.84 -7.34
N ILE A 140 -9.62 1.10 -6.24
CA ILE A 140 -10.85 0.97 -5.49
C ILE A 140 -10.57 0.89 -3.98
N PHE A 141 -11.57 1.18 -3.17
CA PHE A 141 -11.47 1.30 -1.70
C PHE A 141 -11.32 -0.02 -0.91
N TYR A 142 -11.33 -1.18 -1.57
CA TYR A 142 -11.18 -2.47 -0.89
C TYR A 142 -9.78 -2.67 -0.31
N GLU A 143 -9.67 -3.44 0.78
CA GLU A 143 -8.41 -3.71 1.46
C GLU A 143 -7.35 -4.31 0.52
N GLU A 144 -7.77 -5.16 -0.44
CA GLU A 144 -6.89 -5.77 -1.44
C GLU A 144 -6.20 -4.73 -2.33
N SER A 145 -6.87 -3.60 -2.60
CA SER A 145 -6.31 -2.50 -3.39
C SER A 145 -5.53 -1.50 -2.52
N MET A 146 -5.99 -1.23 -1.29
CA MET A 146 -5.49 -0.13 -0.47
C MET A 146 -4.45 -0.55 0.58
N ARG A 147 -4.56 -1.76 1.11
CA ARG A 147 -3.69 -2.21 2.19
C ARG A 147 -2.38 -2.75 1.64
N ILE A 148 -1.30 -2.08 2.00
CA ILE A 148 0.07 -2.43 1.58
C ILE A 148 0.92 -2.85 2.78
N PRO A 149 2.00 -3.64 2.57
CA PRO A 149 2.96 -3.93 3.61
C PRO A 149 3.70 -2.65 4.03
N MET A 150 4.09 -2.58 5.31
CA MET A 150 4.93 -1.51 5.82
C MET A 150 5.88 -2.06 6.88
N ILE A 151 7.17 -2.10 6.56
CA ILE A 151 8.23 -2.47 7.50
C ILE A 151 9.24 -1.34 7.52
N ILE A 152 9.53 -0.83 8.71
CA ILE A 152 10.56 0.20 8.91
C ILE A 152 11.58 -0.34 9.92
N SER A 153 12.81 -0.48 9.49
CA SER A 153 13.93 -0.95 10.30
C SER A 153 15.00 0.11 10.42
N TRP A 154 15.45 0.38 11.62
CA TRP A 154 16.64 1.17 11.94
C TRP A 154 17.23 0.64 13.24
N PRO A 155 18.07 -0.38 13.20
CA PRO A 155 18.50 -1.10 14.41
C PRO A 155 19.10 -0.20 15.49
N ALA A 156 19.87 0.82 15.12
CA ALA A 156 20.44 1.79 16.05
C ALA A 156 19.40 2.62 16.83
N LYS A 157 18.16 2.73 16.36
CA LYS A 157 17.15 3.66 16.91
C LYS A 157 15.79 3.04 17.18
N ILE A 158 15.40 2.00 16.46
CA ILE A 158 14.07 1.37 16.52
C ILE A 158 14.21 -0.03 17.09
N LYS A 159 13.56 -0.28 18.23
CA LYS A 159 13.46 -1.64 18.78
C LYS A 159 12.45 -2.45 17.98
N PRO A 160 12.72 -3.74 17.71
CA PRO A 160 11.77 -4.60 17.02
C PRO A 160 10.43 -4.64 17.75
N ARG A 161 9.35 -4.44 17.01
CA ARG A 161 7.97 -4.54 17.48
C ARG A 161 7.03 -4.72 16.30
N GLN A 162 5.85 -5.24 16.57
CA GLN A 162 4.68 -5.16 15.72
C GLN A 162 3.77 -4.04 16.25
N ASP A 163 3.17 -3.28 15.35
CA ASP A 163 2.25 -2.20 15.69
C ASP A 163 1.00 -2.32 14.83
N ASP A 164 -0.06 -2.90 15.41
CA ASP A 164 -1.31 -3.17 14.70
C ASP A 164 -2.26 -1.96 14.68
N HIS A 165 -1.90 -0.87 15.38
CA HIS A 165 -2.75 0.30 15.54
C HIS A 165 -2.26 1.52 14.77
N LEU A 166 -0.96 1.61 14.49
CA LEU A 166 -0.41 2.72 13.75
C LEU A 166 -0.74 2.59 12.26
N MET A 167 -1.64 3.42 11.78
CA MET A 167 -1.88 3.55 10.35
C MET A 167 -0.90 4.54 9.75
N ILE A 168 -0.21 4.14 8.68
CA ILE A 168 0.73 4.97 7.91
C ILE A 168 0.26 4.99 6.46
N ALA A 169 -0.01 6.17 5.90
CA ALA A 169 -0.18 6.31 4.47
C ALA A 169 1.18 6.43 3.77
N PHE A 170 1.24 6.06 2.51
CA PHE A 170 2.44 6.25 1.70
C PHE A 170 2.93 7.71 1.74
N ALA A 171 2.01 8.65 1.69
CA ALA A 171 2.31 10.08 1.75
C ALA A 171 2.93 10.54 3.10
N ASP A 172 2.66 9.84 4.22
CA ASP A 172 3.26 10.14 5.53
C ASP A 172 4.75 9.78 5.60
N LEU A 173 5.24 8.94 4.67
CA LEU A 173 6.64 8.53 4.65
C LEU A 173 7.57 9.73 4.43
N TYR A 174 7.22 10.66 3.54
CA TYR A 174 8.08 11.79 3.23
C TYR A 174 8.42 12.65 4.47
N PRO A 175 7.43 13.25 5.18
CA PRO A 175 7.73 14.04 6.36
C PRO A 175 8.31 13.21 7.51
N SER A 176 7.89 11.93 7.64
CA SER A 176 8.39 11.04 8.68
C SER A 176 9.86 10.69 8.48
N LEU A 177 10.28 10.37 7.27
CA LEU A 177 11.67 10.06 6.93
C LEU A 177 12.57 11.29 7.10
N LEU A 178 12.14 12.47 6.65
CA LEU A 178 12.90 13.70 6.90
C LEU A 178 13.12 13.92 8.40
N SER A 179 12.09 13.74 9.22
CA SER A 179 12.21 13.88 10.67
C SER A 179 13.11 12.81 11.30
N LEU A 180 13.02 11.54 10.85
CA LEU A 180 13.91 10.46 11.31
C LEU A 180 15.38 10.76 11.00
N MET A 181 15.65 11.33 9.83
CA MET A 181 16.98 11.73 9.39
C MET A 181 17.48 13.02 10.04
N GLY A 182 16.65 13.72 10.83
CA GLY A 182 17.03 14.97 11.51
C GLY A 182 16.68 16.24 10.73
N PHE A 183 16.02 16.15 9.60
CA PHE A 183 15.65 17.25 8.69
C PHE A 183 14.22 17.75 8.90
N ARG A 184 13.69 17.67 10.11
CA ARG A 184 12.30 18.06 10.40
C ARG A 184 11.98 19.50 9.99
N LYS A 185 12.96 20.41 10.11
CA LYS A 185 12.78 21.82 9.75
C LYS A 185 12.73 22.06 8.25
N GLU A 186 13.15 21.08 7.47
CA GLU A 186 13.19 21.13 6.02
C GLU A 186 11.90 20.55 5.39
N ILE A 187 10.93 20.11 6.22
CA ILE A 187 9.63 19.66 5.71
C ILE A 187 8.90 20.88 5.16
N PRO A 188 8.55 20.90 3.86
CA PRO A 188 7.84 22.01 3.27
C PRO A 188 6.46 22.24 3.89
N GLU A 189 6.05 23.49 4.02
CA GLU A 189 4.70 23.84 4.51
C GLU A 189 3.57 23.31 3.60
N THR A 190 3.88 22.99 2.36
CA THR A 190 2.95 22.41 1.38
C THR A 190 2.65 20.94 1.63
N VAL A 191 3.34 20.28 2.56
CA VAL A 191 3.08 18.89 2.93
C VAL A 191 1.73 18.78 3.64
N GLN A 192 0.82 18.02 3.07
CA GLN A 192 -0.56 17.86 3.56
C GLN A 192 -0.74 16.66 4.50
N THR A 193 0.34 15.92 4.79
CA THR A 193 0.32 14.67 5.54
C THR A 193 1.10 14.78 6.86
N PHE A 194 1.25 13.68 7.57
CA PHE A 194 1.67 13.72 8.97
C PHE A 194 3.09 13.18 9.19
N ASP A 195 3.84 13.85 10.05
CA ASP A 195 5.11 13.36 10.59
C ASP A 195 4.83 12.35 11.71
N LEU A 196 4.97 11.07 11.40
CA LEU A 196 4.79 9.95 12.31
C LEU A 196 6.10 9.45 12.95
N SER A 197 7.20 10.16 12.77
CA SER A 197 8.54 9.77 13.23
C SER A 197 8.60 9.41 14.73
N ARG A 198 7.85 10.15 15.59
CA ARG A 198 7.80 9.86 17.03
C ARG A 198 7.11 8.54 17.36
N HIS A 199 6.10 8.15 16.57
CA HIS A 199 5.42 6.85 16.71
C HIS A 199 6.33 5.74 16.21
N ILE A 200 6.94 5.92 15.04
CA ILE A 200 7.91 5.00 14.46
C ILE A 200 9.05 4.71 15.45
N LEU A 201 9.57 5.73 16.12
CA LEU A 201 10.60 5.58 17.17
C LEU A 201 10.08 5.00 18.50
N GLY A 202 8.78 4.75 18.65
CA GLY A 202 8.18 4.32 19.91
C GLY A 202 8.20 5.40 21.00
N LYS A 203 8.39 6.66 20.65
CA LYS A 203 8.44 7.81 21.57
C LYS A 203 7.09 8.49 21.78
N SER A 204 6.05 8.01 21.14
CA SER A 204 4.68 8.46 21.33
C SER A 204 3.79 7.25 21.56
N LYS A 205 2.97 7.33 22.60
CA LYS A 205 1.89 6.35 22.90
C LYS A 205 0.53 6.94 22.53
N LYS A 206 0.50 8.17 22.01
CA LYS A 206 -0.76 8.80 21.60
C LYS A 206 -1.29 8.02 20.40
N GLU A 207 -2.50 7.52 20.52
CA GLU A 207 -3.17 6.85 19.41
C GLU A 207 -3.26 7.79 18.21
N VAL A 208 -2.85 7.31 17.06
CA VAL A 208 -3.02 8.03 15.79
C VAL A 208 -4.37 7.62 15.24
N VAL A 209 -5.40 8.34 15.65
CA VAL A 209 -6.79 8.16 15.19
C VAL A 209 -7.02 8.96 13.92
N GLN A 210 -6.11 8.86 12.97
CA GLN A 210 -6.29 9.56 11.70
C GLN A 210 -6.79 8.59 10.66
N PRO A 211 -7.92 8.90 10.03
CA PRO A 211 -8.38 8.09 8.92
C PRO A 211 -7.43 8.31 7.73
N TYR A 212 -7.23 7.27 6.95
CA TYR A 212 -6.70 7.40 5.62
C TYR A 212 -7.73 7.91 4.68
N TYR A 213 -7.29 8.78 3.79
CA TYR A 213 -8.11 9.31 2.73
C TYR A 213 -7.75 8.63 1.43
N TYR A 214 -8.75 8.06 0.81
CA TYR A 214 -8.65 7.43 -0.49
C TYR A 214 -9.14 8.40 -1.56
N VAL A 215 -8.36 8.55 -2.60
CA VAL A 215 -8.71 9.36 -3.76
C VAL A 215 -8.44 8.55 -5.02
N GLN A 216 -9.50 8.25 -5.74
CA GLN A 216 -9.44 7.72 -7.09
C GLN A 216 -10.29 8.62 -7.98
N PHE A 217 -9.72 9.16 -9.01
CA PHE A 217 -10.44 10.09 -9.88
C PHE A 217 -10.04 9.92 -11.34
N ASP A 218 -11.05 9.99 -12.20
CA ASP A 218 -10.86 10.19 -13.63
C ASP A 218 -10.70 11.67 -13.95
N ASN A 219 -11.40 12.52 -13.18
CA ASN A 219 -11.31 13.96 -13.21
C ASN A 219 -11.83 14.53 -11.86
N HIS A 220 -11.77 15.85 -11.69
CA HIS A 220 -12.16 16.49 -10.43
C HIS A 220 -13.64 16.29 -10.02
N ALA A 221 -14.51 15.91 -10.93
CA ALA A 221 -15.94 15.74 -10.71
C ALA A 221 -16.39 14.26 -10.73
N THR A 222 -15.49 13.34 -11.07
CA THR A 222 -15.81 11.90 -11.20
C THR A 222 -14.78 11.07 -10.44
N GLY A 223 -15.23 9.96 -9.85
CA GLY A 223 -14.43 8.98 -9.15
C GLY A 223 -14.73 8.90 -7.67
N TYR A 224 -13.98 8.08 -6.96
CA TYR A 224 -14.14 7.86 -5.51
C TYR A 224 -13.36 8.84 -4.67
N ARG A 225 -13.95 9.22 -3.54
CA ARG A 225 -13.27 9.80 -2.38
C ARG A 225 -13.70 9.04 -1.14
N GLY A 226 -12.76 8.72 -0.27
CA GLY A 226 -13.09 7.92 0.90
C GLY A 226 -12.10 8.08 2.03
N LEU A 227 -12.40 7.41 3.12
CA LEU A 227 -11.53 7.31 4.28
C LEU A 227 -11.57 5.89 4.87
N ARG A 228 -10.47 5.51 5.46
CA ARG A 228 -10.30 4.27 6.19
C ARG A 228 -9.91 4.57 7.64
N THR A 229 -10.69 4.06 8.58
CA THR A 229 -10.35 4.10 10.02
C THR A 229 -9.79 2.74 10.46
N SER A 230 -9.49 2.57 11.73
CA SER A 230 -9.13 1.26 12.29
C SER A 230 -10.23 0.21 12.12
N THR A 231 -11.49 0.64 12.04
CA THR A 231 -12.66 -0.26 12.04
C THR A 231 -13.49 -0.21 10.77
N HIS A 232 -13.54 0.92 10.06
CA HIS A 232 -14.45 1.10 8.94
C HIS A 232 -13.73 1.55 7.67
N THR A 233 -14.32 1.20 6.54
CA THR A 233 -14.06 1.80 5.24
C THR A 233 -15.28 2.55 4.79
N PHE A 234 -15.14 3.82 4.43
CA PHE A 234 -16.19 4.68 3.90
C PHE A 234 -15.73 5.28 2.59
N ALA A 235 -16.57 5.23 1.55
CA ALA A 235 -16.29 5.90 0.29
C ALA A 235 -17.56 6.41 -0.36
N VAL A 236 -17.39 7.46 -1.16
CA VAL A 236 -18.44 8.09 -1.95
C VAL A 236 -17.94 8.20 -3.38
N HIS A 237 -18.74 7.77 -4.32
CA HIS A 237 -18.50 7.96 -5.75
C HIS A 237 -19.39 9.09 -6.29
N ALA A 238 -18.85 9.83 -7.24
CA ALA A 238 -19.62 10.76 -8.03
C ALA A 238 -19.33 10.57 -9.51
N THR A 239 -20.33 10.83 -10.33
CA THR A 239 -20.21 10.99 -11.78
C THR A 239 -20.64 12.41 -12.15
N ASN A 240 -19.73 13.17 -12.76
CA ASN A 240 -19.95 14.56 -13.15
C ASN A 240 -20.52 15.44 -11.99
N GLY A 241 -19.96 15.27 -10.80
CA GLY A 241 -20.35 16.02 -9.60
C GLY A 241 -21.65 15.59 -8.93
N LYS A 242 -22.30 14.54 -9.42
CA LYS A 242 -23.50 13.96 -8.80
C LYS A 242 -23.11 12.68 -8.05
N ILE A 243 -23.37 12.64 -6.75
CA ILE A 243 -23.16 11.44 -5.94
C ILE A 243 -24.12 10.35 -6.40
N ASP A 244 -23.56 9.21 -6.76
CA ASP A 244 -24.29 8.04 -7.29
C ASP A 244 -24.05 6.78 -6.46
N GLU A 245 -23.00 6.74 -5.63
CA GLU A 245 -22.76 5.63 -4.72
C GLU A 245 -22.22 6.11 -3.37
N THR A 246 -22.63 5.42 -2.31
CA THR A 246 -22.05 5.56 -0.97
C THR A 246 -21.88 4.18 -0.37
N VAL A 247 -20.66 3.88 0.08
CA VAL A 247 -20.35 2.62 0.73
C VAL A 247 -19.82 2.83 2.15
N LEU A 248 -20.18 1.90 3.02
CA LEU A 248 -19.69 1.84 4.40
C LEU A 248 -19.57 0.37 4.81
N TYR A 249 -18.38 -0.06 5.18
CA TYR A 249 -18.10 -1.40 5.67
C TYR A 249 -17.56 -1.36 7.10
N ASP A 250 -18.11 -2.19 7.98
CA ASP A 250 -17.58 -2.47 9.31
C ASP A 250 -16.61 -3.67 9.22
N ARG A 251 -15.31 -3.40 9.03
CA ARG A 251 -14.30 -4.42 8.86
C ARG A 251 -14.02 -5.28 10.10
N THR A 252 -14.58 -4.90 11.23
CA THR A 252 -14.50 -5.74 12.44
C THR A 252 -15.45 -6.93 12.41
N LYS A 253 -16.56 -6.80 11.65
CA LYS A 253 -17.58 -7.83 11.47
C LYS A 253 -17.52 -8.44 10.10
N ASP A 254 -17.16 -7.64 9.11
CA ASP A 254 -17.06 -7.98 7.70
C ASP A 254 -15.65 -7.63 7.16
N PRO A 255 -14.64 -8.44 7.48
CA PRO A 255 -13.27 -8.18 7.06
C PRO A 255 -13.08 -8.22 5.54
N TYR A 256 -13.99 -8.85 4.82
CA TYR A 256 -13.98 -8.95 3.36
C TYR A 256 -14.87 -7.91 2.66
N GLN A 257 -15.45 -6.97 3.38
CA GLN A 257 -16.22 -5.85 2.80
C GLN A 257 -17.33 -6.29 1.82
N MET A 258 -18.13 -7.28 2.22
CA MET A 258 -19.22 -7.85 1.43
C MET A 258 -20.56 -7.18 1.70
N ASP A 259 -20.76 -6.63 2.90
CA ASP A 259 -22.01 -6.02 3.35
C ASP A 259 -21.89 -4.50 3.47
N ASN A 260 -22.42 -3.79 2.47
CA ASN A 260 -22.51 -2.33 2.50
C ASN A 260 -23.62 -1.85 3.45
N ILE A 261 -23.23 -1.44 4.65
CA ILE A 261 -24.16 -0.97 5.70
C ILE A 261 -24.51 0.52 5.61
N ALA A 262 -24.18 1.23 4.55
CA ALA A 262 -24.42 2.66 4.41
C ALA A 262 -25.91 3.03 4.60
N GLY A 263 -26.81 2.27 3.97
CA GLY A 263 -28.27 2.49 4.08
C GLY A 263 -28.83 2.23 5.49
N GLN A 264 -28.17 1.36 6.27
CA GLN A 264 -28.59 0.96 7.61
C GLN A 264 -27.95 1.83 8.70
N SER A 265 -26.94 2.63 8.35
CA SER A 265 -26.11 3.39 9.28
C SER A 265 -26.01 4.89 8.96
N PRO A 266 -27.13 5.61 8.77
CA PRO A 266 -27.12 7.00 8.29
C PRO A 266 -26.38 7.95 9.24
N ARG A 267 -26.31 7.64 10.54
CA ARG A 267 -25.56 8.45 11.52
C ARG A 267 -24.05 8.35 11.26
N LEU A 268 -23.54 7.15 11.02
CA LEU A 268 -22.12 6.94 10.71
C LEU A 268 -21.75 7.53 9.35
N VAL A 269 -22.63 7.36 8.34
CA VAL A 269 -22.45 7.99 7.03
C VAL A 269 -22.29 9.51 7.17
N ARG A 270 -23.17 10.18 7.90
CA ARG A 270 -23.04 11.62 8.15
C ARG A 270 -21.73 11.98 8.87
N GLN A 271 -21.33 11.20 9.86
CA GLN A 271 -20.08 11.40 10.59
C GLN A 271 -18.86 11.32 9.67
N PHE A 272 -18.76 10.24 8.89
CA PHE A 272 -17.63 10.03 7.98
C PHE A 272 -17.64 11.01 6.81
N ASN A 273 -18.82 11.35 6.29
CA ASN A 273 -18.95 12.36 5.25
C ASN A 273 -18.45 13.74 5.72
N LYS A 274 -18.80 14.14 6.95
CA LYS A 274 -18.27 15.39 7.53
C LYS A 274 -16.74 15.36 7.66
N GLN A 275 -16.20 14.23 8.07
CA GLN A 275 -14.74 14.04 8.24
C GLN A 275 -14.03 14.08 6.89
N LEU A 276 -14.57 13.36 5.90
CA LEU A 276 -14.05 13.35 4.52
C LEU A 276 -14.10 14.76 3.91
N LYS A 277 -15.23 15.46 4.04
CA LYS A 277 -15.36 16.83 3.53
C LYS A 277 -14.33 17.78 4.13
N ALA A 278 -14.10 17.72 5.44
CA ALA A 278 -13.10 18.55 6.10
C ALA A 278 -11.68 18.29 5.54
N TRP A 279 -11.33 17.04 5.27
CA TRP A 279 -10.05 16.70 4.66
C TRP A 279 -9.95 17.19 3.21
N LEU A 280 -10.96 16.98 2.39
CA LEU A 280 -10.96 17.42 1.00
C LEU A 280 -10.84 18.96 0.89
N LEU A 281 -11.48 19.69 1.79
CA LEU A 281 -11.27 21.15 1.89
C LEU A 281 -9.84 21.52 2.29
N HIS A 282 -9.24 20.78 3.24
CA HIS A 282 -7.85 20.98 3.65
C HIS A 282 -6.87 20.72 2.49
N THR A 283 -7.16 19.76 1.62
CA THR A 283 -6.32 19.40 0.47
C THR A 283 -6.70 20.12 -0.82
N ASN A 284 -7.64 21.07 -0.77
CA ASN A 284 -8.16 21.80 -1.93
C ASN A 284 -8.76 20.90 -3.01
N ASP A 285 -9.36 19.76 -2.63
CA ASP A 285 -10.11 18.91 -3.57
C ASP A 285 -11.51 19.47 -3.75
N SER A 286 -11.85 19.90 -4.98
CA SER A 286 -13.15 20.47 -5.33
C SER A 286 -14.31 19.50 -5.13
N PHE A 287 -14.07 18.21 -5.04
CA PHE A 287 -15.07 17.19 -4.74
C PHE A 287 -15.80 17.46 -3.40
N ALA A 288 -15.18 18.18 -2.48
CA ALA A 288 -15.79 18.58 -1.21
C ALA A 288 -17.16 19.26 -1.38
N HIS A 289 -17.38 19.97 -2.48
CA HIS A 289 -18.65 20.65 -2.77
C HIS A 289 -19.80 19.69 -3.09
N TYR A 290 -19.49 18.52 -3.65
CA TYR A 290 -20.50 17.51 -3.99
C TYR A 290 -21.02 16.75 -2.77
N LEU A 291 -20.24 16.69 -1.68
CA LEU A 291 -20.61 15.98 -0.46
C LEU A 291 -21.77 16.62 0.32
N GLU A 292 -22.19 17.83 -0.02
CA GLU A 292 -23.32 18.50 0.64
C GLU A 292 -24.66 17.78 0.43
N THR A 293 -24.78 17.01 -0.65
CA THR A 293 -26.00 16.25 -0.99
C THR A 293 -26.16 14.96 -0.19
N VAL A 294 -25.09 14.44 0.39
CA VAL A 294 -25.10 13.18 1.16
C VAL A 294 -25.69 13.36 2.58
N THR A 295 -25.88 14.59 3.02
CA THR A 295 -26.31 14.92 4.39
C THR A 295 -27.81 15.24 4.53
N LYS A 296 -28.53 15.24 3.43
CA LYS A 296 -30.01 15.38 3.41
C LYS A 296 -30.67 14.01 3.38
#